data_a62872d98d91a26f5c31b8031ccaaefc
#
_entry.id   a62872d98d91a26f5c31b8031ccaaefc
#
_cell.length_a   1.000
_cell.length_b   1.000
_cell.length_c   1.000
_cell.angle_alpha   90.00
_cell.angle_beta   90.00
_cell.angle_gamma   90.00
#
_symmetry.space_group_name_H-M   'P 1'
#
loop_
_entity.id
_entity.type
_entity.pdbx_description
1 polymer ?
#
loop_
_entity_poly.entity_id
_entity_poly.type
_entity_poly.pdbx_seq_one_letter_code
_entity_poly.pdbx_strand_id
1 'polypeptide(L)'
;AVALSEISVCRIPLDVINQLSANSPRLHRKLMEKWQSALKQADDWLADLNFGSAQQRVLHLVRKMHELSKDGTATLFRRGDMGAMMDLKLETVCREVTALVRGGVIKPLDKRGRHYKVLLPELLHEK
;
A
#
# COMPACT_ATOMS: atom_id res chain seq x y z
N ALA A 1 -1.67 -10.41 11.83
CA ALA A 1 -1.02 -9.63 10.79
C ALA A 1 0.04 -10.47 10.10
N VAL A 2 0.23 -10.29 8.81
CA VAL A 2 1.22 -11.01 7.99
C VAL A 2 2.06 -9.97 7.24
N ALA A 3 3.39 -10.11 7.31
CA ALA A 3 4.29 -9.27 6.53
C ALA A 3 4.34 -9.77 5.07
N LEU A 4 4.10 -8.88 4.11
CA LEU A 4 4.12 -9.18 2.67
C LEU A 4 5.50 -8.91 2.03
N SER A 5 6.40 -8.29 2.77
CA SER A 5 7.79 -8.03 2.42
C SER A 5 8.66 -8.08 3.67
N GLU A 6 9.98 -7.95 3.50
CA GLU A 6 10.89 -7.78 4.65
C GLU A 6 10.59 -6.48 5.37
N ILE A 7 10.42 -6.56 6.70
CA ILE A 7 10.14 -5.40 7.56
C ILE A 7 11.08 -5.40 8.76
N SER A 8 11.41 -4.23 9.25
CA SER A 8 12.09 -4.03 10.53
C SER A 8 11.09 -3.46 11.53
N VAL A 9 10.97 -4.08 12.69
CA VAL A 9 9.99 -3.65 13.71
C VAL A 9 10.69 -3.43 15.05
N CYS A 10 10.20 -2.44 15.78
CA CYS A 10 10.57 -2.20 17.18
C CYS A 10 9.39 -2.63 18.07
N ARG A 11 9.65 -3.56 18.97
CA ARG A 11 8.64 -4.01 19.93
C ARG A 11 8.79 -3.24 21.23
N ILE A 12 7.78 -2.49 21.60
CA ILE A 12 7.73 -1.74 22.85
C ILE A 12 6.70 -2.39 23.78
N PRO A 13 7.05 -2.78 25.01
CA PRO A 13 6.11 -3.32 25.97
C PRO A 13 4.98 -2.32 26.27
N LEU A 14 3.76 -2.81 26.42
CA LEU A 14 2.58 -1.98 26.64
C LEU A 14 2.63 -1.23 27.98
N ASP A 15 3.16 -1.87 29.02
CA ASP A 15 3.35 -1.26 30.33
C ASP A 15 4.29 -0.04 30.28
N VAL A 16 5.36 -0.10 29.50
CA VAL A 16 6.25 1.05 29.27
C VAL A 16 5.50 2.21 28.61
N ILE A 17 4.69 1.91 27.59
CA ILE A 17 3.86 2.93 26.92
C ILE A 17 2.87 3.54 27.90
N ASN A 18 2.21 2.73 28.72
CA ASN A 18 1.25 3.19 29.71
C ASN A 18 1.89 4.08 30.77
N GLN A 19 3.06 3.70 31.29
CA GLN A 19 3.81 4.51 32.27
C GLN A 19 4.25 5.85 31.68
N LEU A 20 4.80 5.85 30.46
CA LEU A 20 5.24 7.06 29.79
C LEU A 20 4.05 7.98 29.45
N SER A 21 2.91 7.43 29.03
CA SER A 21 1.70 8.19 28.75
C SER A 21 1.08 8.79 29.99
N ALA A 22 1.10 8.09 31.14
CA ALA A 22 0.62 8.60 32.41
C ALA A 22 1.48 9.77 32.94
N ASN A 23 2.80 9.72 32.68
CA ASN A 23 3.75 10.73 33.17
C ASN A 23 3.93 11.90 32.19
N SER A 24 3.50 11.80 30.95
CA SER A 24 3.66 12.83 29.93
C SER A 24 2.39 13.02 29.09
N PRO A 25 1.55 14.01 29.39
CA PRO A 25 0.36 14.33 28.59
C PRO A 25 0.70 14.64 27.12
N ARG A 26 1.87 15.24 26.88
CA ARG A 26 2.35 15.53 25.52
C ARG A 26 2.63 14.25 24.73
N LEU A 27 3.26 13.25 25.35
CA LEU A 27 3.52 11.96 24.72
C LEU A 27 2.22 11.21 24.44
N HIS A 28 1.31 11.19 25.43
CA HIS A 28 -0.01 10.59 25.25
C HIS A 28 -0.77 11.17 24.06
N ARG A 29 -0.80 12.50 23.92
CA ARG A 29 -1.43 13.18 22.79
C ARG A 29 -0.79 12.77 21.45
N LYS A 30 0.54 12.74 21.37
CA LYS A 30 1.25 12.32 20.16
C LYS A 30 0.97 10.86 19.79
N LEU A 31 0.87 9.97 20.75
CA LEU A 31 0.49 8.57 20.51
C LEU A 31 -0.94 8.46 19.96
N MET A 32 -1.89 9.20 20.53
CA MET A 32 -3.26 9.24 20.04
C MET A 32 -3.34 9.76 18.60
N GLU A 33 -2.64 10.85 18.30
CA GLU A 33 -2.56 11.42 16.95
C GLU A 33 -1.97 10.40 15.94
N LYS A 34 -0.93 9.68 16.32
CA LYS A 34 -0.31 8.64 15.48
C LYS A 34 -1.25 7.47 15.23
N TRP A 35 -1.93 6.99 16.25
CA TRP A 35 -2.89 5.90 16.11
C TRP A 35 -4.10 6.30 15.28
N GLN A 36 -4.62 7.50 15.48
CA GLN A 36 -5.72 8.04 14.67
C GLN A 36 -5.31 8.19 13.20
N SER A 37 -4.11 8.68 12.94
CA SER A 37 -3.56 8.79 11.57
C SER A 37 -3.39 7.42 10.91
N ALA A 38 -2.88 6.43 11.66
CA ALA A 38 -2.71 5.07 11.16
C ALA A 38 -4.06 4.40 10.85
N LEU A 39 -5.07 4.59 11.71
CA LEU A 39 -6.43 4.09 11.49
C LEU A 39 -7.05 4.71 10.24
N LYS A 40 -6.96 6.04 10.10
CA LYS A 40 -7.45 6.74 8.91
C LYS A 40 -6.78 6.23 7.64
N GLN A 41 -5.46 6.05 7.67
CA GLN A 41 -4.72 5.50 6.54
C GLN A 41 -5.19 4.09 6.17
N ALA A 42 -5.45 3.23 7.16
CA ALA A 42 -5.98 1.90 6.93
C ALA A 42 -7.38 1.93 6.29
N ASP A 43 -8.26 2.81 6.76
CA ASP A 43 -9.59 3.00 6.20
C ASP A 43 -9.52 3.51 4.74
N ASP A 44 -8.65 4.48 4.45
CA ASP A 44 -8.42 4.99 3.10
C ASP A 44 -7.91 3.86 2.16
N TRP A 45 -7.03 2.99 2.64
CA TRP A 45 -6.56 1.84 1.87
C TRP A 45 -7.68 0.85 1.59
N LEU A 46 -8.50 0.53 2.59
CA LEU A 46 -9.64 -0.38 2.42
C LEU A 46 -10.65 0.19 1.41
N ALA A 47 -10.96 1.47 1.48
CA ALA A 47 -11.84 2.13 0.54
C ALA A 47 -11.29 2.05 -0.89
N ASP A 48 -10.05 2.49 -1.10
CA ASP A 48 -9.44 2.55 -2.43
C ASP A 48 -9.21 1.16 -3.06
N LEU A 49 -8.92 0.13 -2.25
CA LEU A 49 -8.59 -1.19 -2.77
C LEU A 49 -9.80 -2.13 -2.90
N ASN A 50 -10.94 -1.81 -2.30
CA ASN A 50 -12.11 -2.69 -2.31
C ASN A 50 -13.34 -2.11 -3.00
N PHE A 51 -13.31 -0.87 -3.43
CA PHE A 51 -14.39 -0.24 -4.18
C PHE A 51 -13.99 0.10 -5.61
N GLY A 52 -14.98 0.09 -6.49
CA GLY A 52 -14.78 0.35 -7.91
C GLY A 52 -14.46 -0.89 -8.75
N SER A 53 -14.13 -0.67 -10.01
CA SER A 53 -13.75 -1.74 -10.95
C SER A 53 -12.41 -2.38 -10.59
N ALA A 54 -12.16 -3.60 -11.11
CA ALA A 54 -10.86 -4.28 -10.93
C ALA A 54 -9.69 -3.40 -11.40
N GLN A 55 -9.87 -2.73 -12.53
CA GLN A 55 -8.87 -1.79 -13.07
C GLN A 55 -8.57 -0.66 -12.10
N GLN A 56 -9.60 -0.03 -11.53
CA GLN A 56 -9.43 1.06 -10.56
C GLN A 56 -8.72 0.59 -9.30
N ARG A 57 -9.09 -0.57 -8.75
CA ARG A 57 -8.44 -1.13 -7.55
C ARG A 57 -6.96 -1.40 -7.79
N VAL A 58 -6.60 -2.02 -8.91
CA VAL A 58 -5.19 -2.27 -9.27
C VAL A 58 -4.44 -0.95 -9.48
N LEU A 59 -5.05 0.02 -10.14
CA LEU A 59 -4.46 1.34 -10.36
C LEU A 59 -4.20 2.06 -9.03
N HIS A 60 -5.16 2.03 -8.10
CA HIS A 60 -5.00 2.61 -6.76
C HIS A 60 -3.86 1.94 -5.97
N LEU A 61 -3.71 0.61 -6.07
CA LEU A 61 -2.59 -0.08 -5.42
C LEU A 61 -1.25 0.37 -6.02
N VAL A 62 -1.14 0.44 -7.35
CA VAL A 62 0.08 0.93 -8.03
C VAL A 62 0.41 2.36 -7.60
N ARG A 63 -0.60 3.24 -7.52
CA ARG A 63 -0.43 4.61 -7.04
C ARG A 63 0.11 4.64 -5.61
N LYS A 64 -0.50 3.90 -4.68
CA LYS A 64 -0.05 3.85 -3.29
C LYS A 64 1.40 3.34 -3.17
N MET A 65 1.76 2.33 -3.93
CA MET A 65 3.13 1.82 -3.95
C MET A 65 4.11 2.84 -4.55
N HIS A 66 3.69 3.58 -5.55
CA HIS A 66 4.48 4.65 -6.14
C HIS A 66 4.69 5.82 -5.17
N GLU A 67 3.64 6.24 -4.44
CA GLU A 67 3.71 7.30 -3.44
C GLU A 67 4.63 6.94 -2.25
N LEU A 68 4.69 5.65 -1.90
CA LEU A 68 5.60 5.14 -0.86
C LEU A 68 7.06 5.04 -1.33
N SER A 69 7.27 4.98 -2.63
CA SER A 69 8.60 4.96 -3.25
C SER A 69 9.11 6.39 -3.48
N LYS A 70 10.39 6.61 -3.23
CA LYS A 70 11.01 7.93 -3.42
C LYS A 70 11.71 8.08 -4.77
N ASP A 71 11.74 7.02 -5.58
CA ASP A 71 12.54 6.90 -6.80
C ASP A 71 11.72 6.78 -8.09
N GLY A 72 10.43 7.03 -8.03
CA GLY A 72 9.53 6.94 -9.19
C GLY A 72 9.17 5.52 -9.59
N THR A 73 9.44 4.55 -8.72
CA THR A 73 9.09 3.14 -8.94
C THR A 73 7.83 2.73 -8.17
N ALA A 74 7.34 1.54 -8.42
CA ALA A 74 6.32 0.88 -7.62
C ALA A 74 6.71 -0.58 -7.44
N THR A 75 6.84 -1.02 -6.20
CA THR A 75 7.08 -2.42 -5.87
C THR A 75 5.75 -3.07 -5.52
N LEU A 76 5.31 -4.00 -6.35
CA LEU A 76 4.06 -4.72 -6.16
C LEU A 76 4.26 -6.02 -5.37
N PHE A 77 3.22 -6.47 -4.70
CA PHE A 77 3.19 -7.75 -4.01
C PHE A 77 3.02 -8.92 -4.99
N ARG A 78 3.05 -10.16 -4.47
CA ARG A 78 2.68 -11.33 -5.27
C ARG A 78 1.25 -11.18 -5.75
N ARG A 79 0.96 -11.68 -6.94
CA ARG A 79 -0.38 -11.54 -7.56
C ARG A 79 -1.50 -12.14 -6.69
N GLY A 80 -1.22 -13.24 -5.99
CA GLY A 80 -2.15 -13.85 -5.04
C GLY A 80 -2.43 -12.94 -3.83
N ASP A 81 -1.40 -12.31 -3.27
CA ASP A 81 -1.54 -11.37 -2.15
C ASP A 81 -2.31 -10.11 -2.58
N MET A 82 -2.02 -9.61 -3.78
CA MET A 82 -2.77 -8.49 -4.38
C MET A 82 -4.25 -8.84 -4.55
N GLY A 83 -4.53 -10.05 -5.04
CA GLY A 83 -5.91 -10.55 -5.17
C GLY A 83 -6.63 -10.61 -3.83
N ALA A 84 -5.98 -11.12 -2.80
CA ALA A 84 -6.53 -11.16 -1.44
C ALA A 84 -6.79 -9.78 -0.85
N MET A 85 -5.90 -8.80 -1.10
CA MET A 85 -6.04 -7.42 -0.63
C MET A 85 -7.22 -6.68 -1.29
N MET A 86 -7.48 -6.99 -2.56
CA MET A 86 -8.44 -6.25 -3.39
C MET A 86 -9.73 -7.04 -3.65
N ASP A 87 -9.89 -8.22 -3.07
CA ASP A 87 -11.00 -9.15 -3.35
C ASP A 87 -11.14 -9.43 -4.86
N LEU A 88 -10.02 -9.78 -5.49
CA LEU A 88 -9.93 -10.09 -6.92
C LEU A 88 -9.32 -11.46 -7.14
N LYS A 89 -9.75 -12.15 -8.19
CA LYS A 89 -9.13 -13.40 -8.64
C LYS A 89 -7.72 -13.12 -9.21
N LEU A 90 -6.83 -14.11 -9.05
CA LEU A 90 -5.44 -14.04 -9.54
C LEU A 90 -5.38 -13.64 -11.02
N GLU A 91 -6.21 -14.27 -11.85
CA GLU A 91 -6.22 -14.01 -13.30
C GLU A 91 -6.64 -12.58 -13.62
N THR A 92 -7.57 -12.02 -12.84
CA THR A 92 -8.01 -10.63 -12.99
C THR A 92 -6.86 -9.69 -12.66
N VAL A 93 -6.16 -9.90 -11.55
CA VAL A 93 -4.99 -9.09 -11.17
C VAL A 93 -3.91 -9.16 -12.27
N CYS A 94 -3.60 -10.36 -12.76
CA CYS A 94 -2.61 -10.53 -13.83
C CYS A 94 -3.01 -9.78 -15.10
N ARG A 95 -4.29 -9.86 -15.49
CA ARG A 95 -4.81 -9.17 -16.67
C ARG A 95 -4.71 -7.66 -16.53
N GLU A 96 -5.12 -7.10 -15.39
CA GLU A 96 -5.10 -5.65 -15.17
C GLU A 96 -3.67 -5.10 -15.09
N VAL A 97 -2.74 -5.79 -14.43
CA VAL A 97 -1.32 -5.38 -14.42
C VAL A 97 -0.73 -5.45 -15.84
N THR A 98 -1.04 -6.49 -16.61
CA THR A 98 -0.60 -6.60 -18.00
C THR A 98 -1.17 -5.47 -18.85
N ALA A 99 -2.42 -5.07 -18.62
CA ALA A 99 -3.03 -3.93 -19.31
C ALA A 99 -2.29 -2.61 -19.03
N LEU A 100 -1.89 -2.37 -17.77
CA LEU A 100 -1.09 -1.19 -17.39
C LEU A 100 0.29 -1.19 -18.08
N VAL A 101 0.93 -2.34 -18.22
CA VAL A 101 2.20 -2.47 -18.94
C VAL A 101 2.01 -2.19 -20.44
N ARG A 102 0.99 -2.79 -21.06
CA ARG A 102 0.66 -2.58 -22.47
C ARG A 102 0.27 -1.13 -22.78
N GLY A 103 -0.44 -0.49 -21.86
CA GLY A 103 -0.82 0.91 -21.96
C GLY A 103 0.32 1.89 -21.70
N GLY A 104 1.51 1.42 -21.36
CA GLY A 104 2.68 2.27 -21.11
C GLY A 104 2.60 3.05 -19.79
N VAL A 105 1.70 2.70 -18.88
CA VAL A 105 1.58 3.35 -17.57
C VAL A 105 2.73 2.94 -16.66
N ILE A 106 3.07 1.66 -16.68
CA ILE A 106 4.17 1.08 -15.91
C ILE A 106 5.07 0.22 -16.81
N LYS A 107 6.35 0.13 -16.46
CA LYS A 107 7.34 -0.70 -17.17
C LYS A 107 8.00 -1.66 -16.18
N PRO A 108 8.03 -2.99 -16.44
CA PRO A 108 8.70 -3.93 -15.57
C PRO A 108 10.22 -3.69 -15.55
N LEU A 109 10.79 -3.71 -14.35
CA LEU A 109 12.24 -3.58 -14.12
C LEU A 109 12.90 -4.92 -13.81
N ASP A 110 12.11 -5.93 -13.43
CA ASP A 110 12.60 -7.27 -13.13
C ASP A 110 11.80 -8.35 -13.87
N LYS A 111 12.40 -9.54 -13.97
CA LYS A 111 11.75 -10.72 -14.57
C LYS A 111 10.65 -11.33 -13.69
N ARG A 112 10.64 -11.00 -12.40
CA ARG A 112 9.67 -11.52 -11.43
C ARG A 112 8.33 -10.76 -11.46
N GLY A 113 8.29 -9.63 -12.17
CA GLY A 113 7.09 -8.80 -12.30
C GLY A 113 6.65 -8.18 -10.97
N ARG A 114 7.60 -7.72 -10.18
CA ARG A 114 7.34 -7.06 -8.90
C ARG A 114 7.75 -5.60 -8.89
N HIS A 115 8.87 -5.27 -9.53
CA HIS A 115 9.40 -3.92 -9.58
C HIS A 115 9.04 -3.27 -10.91
N TYR A 116 8.43 -2.12 -10.84
CA TYR A 116 7.98 -1.37 -12.02
C TYR A 116 8.43 0.07 -11.93
N LYS A 117 8.84 0.63 -13.06
CA LYS A 117 8.97 2.07 -13.23
C LYS A 117 7.61 2.64 -13.63
N VAL A 118 7.17 3.69 -12.98
CA VAL A 118 5.96 4.43 -13.36
C VAL A 118 6.36 5.43 -14.45
N LEU A 119 5.73 5.33 -15.61
CA LEU A 119 6.02 6.17 -16.77
C LEU A 119 5.04 7.33 -16.89
N LEU A 120 3.77 7.11 -16.54
CA LEU A 120 2.69 8.09 -16.64
C LEU A 120 2.02 8.24 -15.28
N PRO A 121 2.66 8.94 -14.32
CA PRO A 121 2.10 9.10 -12.97
C PRO A 121 0.77 9.85 -12.96
N GLU A 122 0.51 10.72 -13.92
CA GLU A 122 -0.75 11.44 -14.08
C GLU A 122 -1.94 10.50 -14.28
N LEU A 123 -1.78 9.37 -14.97
CA LEU A 123 -2.85 8.39 -15.16
C LEU A 123 -3.17 7.59 -13.89
N LEU A 124 -2.31 7.61 -12.89
CA LEU A 124 -2.60 7.01 -11.59
C LEU A 124 -3.63 7.81 -10.79
N HIS A 125 -3.88 9.06 -11.17
CA HIS A 125 -4.81 9.97 -10.50
C HIS A 125 -6.17 10.09 -11.20
N GLU A 126 -6.35 9.45 -12.35
CA GLU A 126 -7.65 9.39 -13.02
C GLU A 126 -8.62 8.52 -12.19
N LYS A 127 -9.79 9.11 -11.96
CA LYS A 127 -10.87 8.50 -11.17
C LYS A 127 -11.59 7.38 -11.93
#